data_b703dbf0225ae92b5f00df57bdad8669
#
_entry.id   b703dbf0225ae92b5f00df57bdad8669
#
_cell.length_a   1.000
_cell.length_b   1.000
_cell.length_c   1.000
_cell.angle_alpha   90.00
_cell.angle_beta   90.00
_cell.angle_gamma   90.00
#
_symmetry.space_group_name_H-M   'P 1'
#
loop_
_entity.id
_entity.type
_entity.pdbx_description
1 polymer ?
#
loop_
_entity_poly.entity_id
_entity_poly.type
_entity_poly.pdbx_seq_one_letter_code
_entity_poly.pdbx_strand_id
1 'polypeptide(L)'
;MSQFIFSKKAWLFHAFFIFSFSIIAQTPVWTENFEYPIGDKIGKHGWLFENDNPYLKVCPGLTFEGYAGSGIGNGLQIEEENKNAARHTFPQISEGCVYVSFLVQFNSNLKSQYFFTLWDGNMPSWAGGTDTKFAFNGRIYGEKNSDFDSRLNIGLSFYDNQKAVYTTDKPVVIGETYLLVIKYEIVPGDNNDKVSLYLLDRIQDQEPDQPLLGPLSDNASKGDIYPAGLMFRASHTGQDIIVDGIRVGTTWESIIPSSSSGISKEAINNRLKIRKDSQNIFITLSKEEQINIYGINGKFLFSVKGNVGINRIPILNKGVYFVTAGKEKGKVLF
;
A
#
# COMPACT_ATOMS: atom_id res chain seq x y z
N MET A 1 35.27 56.50 -53.10
CA MET A 1 35.48 55.90 -51.78
C MET A 1 34.12 55.40 -51.28
N SER A 2 33.84 54.15 -51.44
CA SER A 2 32.59 53.52 -51.03
C SER A 2 32.90 52.57 -49.84
N GLN A 3 32.33 52.86 -48.66
CA GLN A 3 32.48 52.03 -47.47
C GLN A 3 31.38 50.97 -47.46
N PHE A 4 31.75 49.72 -47.49
CA PHE A 4 30.87 48.58 -47.25
C PHE A 4 30.70 48.36 -45.74
N ILE A 5 29.46 48.46 -45.23
CA ILE A 5 29.10 48.13 -43.88
C ILE A 5 28.61 46.68 -43.83
N PHE A 6 29.41 45.81 -43.25
CA PHE A 6 29.03 44.42 -42.96
C PHE A 6 28.16 44.36 -41.68
N SER A 7 26.89 44.04 -41.82
CA SER A 7 26.01 43.72 -40.70
C SER A 7 26.24 42.29 -40.24
N LYS A 8 26.79 42.13 -39.03
CA LYS A 8 26.86 40.84 -38.34
C LYS A 8 25.53 40.51 -37.72
N LYS A 9 24.74 39.62 -38.32
CA LYS A 9 23.60 38.96 -37.66
C LYS A 9 24.12 37.92 -36.68
N ALA A 10 24.02 38.21 -35.37
CA ALA A 10 24.27 37.23 -34.33
C ALA A 10 23.08 36.26 -34.23
N TRP A 11 23.30 34.99 -34.54
CA TRP A 11 22.31 33.95 -34.28
C TRP A 11 22.46 33.50 -32.82
N LEU A 12 21.47 33.84 -32.01
CA LEU A 12 21.34 33.33 -30.65
C LEU A 12 20.75 31.90 -30.74
N PHE A 13 21.61 30.91 -30.59
CA PHE A 13 21.17 29.51 -30.36
C PHE A 13 20.66 29.41 -28.92
N HIS A 14 19.36 29.35 -28.72
CA HIS A 14 18.78 28.94 -27.46
C HIS A 14 18.86 27.42 -27.39
N ALA A 15 19.85 26.89 -26.65
CA ALA A 15 19.90 25.49 -26.27
C ALA A 15 18.78 25.23 -25.25
N PHE A 16 17.70 24.64 -25.69
CA PHE A 16 16.63 24.14 -24.79
C PHE A 16 17.15 22.87 -24.14
N PHE A 17 17.63 22.98 -22.90
CA PHE A 17 17.97 21.81 -22.08
C PHE A 17 16.66 21.18 -21.62
N ILE A 18 16.22 20.11 -22.32
CA ILE A 18 15.13 19.25 -21.83
C ILE A 18 15.73 18.39 -20.70
N PHE A 19 15.50 18.78 -19.47
CA PHE A 19 15.71 17.91 -18.31
C PHE A 19 14.63 16.83 -18.35
N SER A 20 14.97 15.66 -18.85
CA SER A 20 14.15 14.47 -18.67
C SER A 20 14.25 14.04 -17.20
N PHE A 21 13.29 14.41 -16.37
CA PHE A 21 13.11 13.79 -15.08
C PHE A 21 12.63 12.36 -15.31
N SER A 22 13.54 11.40 -15.16
CA SER A 22 13.14 10.00 -14.99
C SER A 22 12.42 9.89 -13.64
N ILE A 23 11.10 9.81 -13.65
CA ILE A 23 10.33 9.44 -12.47
C ILE A 23 10.63 7.97 -12.24
N ILE A 24 11.61 7.68 -11.38
CA ILE A 24 11.82 6.34 -10.86
C ILE A 24 10.65 6.11 -9.91
N ALA A 25 9.79 5.15 -10.22
CA ALA A 25 8.74 4.73 -9.29
C ALA A 25 9.41 4.32 -7.97
N GLN A 26 9.12 5.06 -6.91
CA GLN A 26 9.65 4.74 -5.58
C GLN A 26 8.97 3.47 -5.09
N THR A 27 9.77 2.47 -4.72
CA THR A 27 9.28 1.20 -4.19
C THR A 27 9.08 1.31 -2.67
N PRO A 28 8.14 0.57 -2.10
CA PRO A 28 8.02 0.45 -0.65
C PRO A 28 9.33 -0.04 -0.02
N VAL A 29 9.64 0.45 1.18
CA VAL A 29 10.75 -0.01 2.00
C VAL A 29 10.50 -1.43 2.52
N TRP A 30 9.22 -1.72 2.81
CA TRP A 30 8.76 -3.04 3.26
C TRP A 30 7.31 -3.27 2.86
N THR A 31 6.96 -4.55 2.61
CA THR A 31 5.60 -4.97 2.25
C THR A 31 5.22 -6.27 2.94
N GLU A 32 3.93 -6.42 3.30
CA GLU A 32 3.35 -7.66 3.78
C GLU A 32 2.00 -7.91 3.12
N ASN A 33 1.83 -9.06 2.50
CA ASN A 33 0.58 -9.49 1.86
C ASN A 33 0.02 -10.76 2.50
N PHE A 34 0.59 -11.21 3.62
CA PHE A 34 0.16 -12.42 4.34
C PHE A 34 0.03 -13.64 3.42
N GLU A 35 1.01 -13.88 2.53
CA GLU A 35 1.04 -15.03 1.60
C GLU A 35 1.30 -16.34 2.36
N TYR A 36 0.54 -16.60 3.41
CA TYR A 36 0.61 -17.73 4.33
C TYR A 36 -0.70 -18.52 4.32
N PRO A 37 -0.70 -19.81 4.73
CA PRO A 37 -1.92 -20.60 4.80
C PRO A 37 -2.96 -19.99 5.73
N ILE A 38 -4.22 -19.96 5.29
CA ILE A 38 -5.35 -19.52 6.13
C ILE A 38 -5.42 -20.41 7.39
N GLY A 39 -5.64 -19.77 8.53
CA GLY A 39 -5.69 -20.39 9.85
C GLY A 39 -4.32 -20.49 10.55
N ASP A 40 -3.22 -20.22 9.85
CA ASP A 40 -1.90 -20.18 10.50
C ASP A 40 -1.80 -19.01 11.47
N LYS A 41 -1.15 -19.28 12.61
CA LYS A 41 -0.77 -18.22 13.57
C LYS A 41 0.36 -17.38 12.96
N ILE A 42 0.21 -16.08 12.96
CA ILE A 42 1.14 -15.16 12.29
C ILE A 42 2.59 -15.27 12.82
N GLY A 43 2.79 -15.69 14.05
CA GLY A 43 4.13 -15.88 14.61
C GLY A 43 4.97 -16.99 13.99
N LYS A 44 4.37 -17.89 13.26
CA LYS A 44 5.12 -18.86 12.47
C LYS A 44 5.85 -18.22 11.29
N HIS A 45 5.53 -16.97 11.00
CA HIS A 45 5.93 -16.25 9.79
C HIS A 45 6.79 -15.01 10.09
N GLY A 46 7.56 -15.06 11.19
CA GLY A 46 8.52 -14.00 11.52
C GLY A 46 7.96 -12.80 12.28
N TRP A 47 6.67 -12.81 12.58
CA TRP A 47 6.08 -11.81 13.46
C TRP A 47 6.41 -12.12 14.92
N LEU A 48 6.71 -11.07 15.69
CA LEU A 48 7.11 -11.17 17.09
C LEU A 48 5.91 -10.96 18.00
N PHE A 49 5.80 -11.72 19.10
CA PHE A 49 4.81 -11.49 20.16
C PHE A 49 5.23 -12.05 21.51
N GLU A 50 4.45 -11.68 22.53
CA GLU A 50 4.77 -11.98 23.92
C GLU A 50 4.41 -13.39 24.33
N ASN A 51 3.36 -13.94 23.72
CA ASN A 51 2.84 -15.27 24.03
C ASN A 51 2.34 -15.95 22.75
N ASP A 52 2.26 -17.28 22.74
CA ASP A 52 1.68 -18.04 21.64
C ASP A 52 0.17 -17.70 21.50
N ASN A 53 -0.13 -16.65 20.76
CA ASN A 53 -1.47 -16.10 20.64
C ASN A 53 -2.27 -16.79 19.53
N PRO A 54 -3.34 -17.53 19.86
CA PRO A 54 -4.18 -18.17 18.86
C PRO A 54 -5.08 -17.21 18.09
N TYR A 55 -5.20 -15.96 18.51
CA TYR A 55 -6.19 -15.00 17.99
C TYR A 55 -5.68 -14.15 16.84
N LEU A 56 -4.38 -14.08 16.60
CA LEU A 56 -3.80 -13.42 15.44
C LEU A 56 -3.50 -14.45 14.36
N LYS A 57 -4.46 -14.68 13.50
CA LYS A 57 -4.42 -15.70 12.45
C LYS A 57 -4.51 -15.12 11.06
N VAL A 58 -3.94 -15.85 10.12
CA VAL A 58 -4.14 -15.59 8.70
C VAL A 58 -5.58 -15.93 8.32
N CYS A 59 -6.26 -15.01 7.67
CA CYS A 59 -7.63 -15.11 7.21
C CYS A 59 -7.73 -14.73 5.73
N PRO A 60 -8.89 -14.90 5.06
CA PRO A 60 -9.08 -14.38 3.71
C PRO A 60 -8.75 -12.88 3.63
N GLY A 61 -8.04 -12.49 2.55
CA GLY A 61 -7.60 -11.12 2.34
C GLY A 61 -8.72 -10.17 1.94
N LEU A 62 -8.39 -8.89 1.94
CA LEU A 62 -9.28 -7.80 1.58
C LEU A 62 -9.04 -7.34 0.14
N THR A 63 -10.02 -6.64 -0.43
CA THR A 63 -9.90 -6.01 -1.76
C THR A 63 -10.25 -4.54 -1.70
N PHE A 64 -9.49 -3.74 -2.45
CA PHE A 64 -9.73 -2.31 -2.59
C PHE A 64 -9.27 -1.86 -3.98
N GLU A 65 -10.16 -1.28 -4.77
CA GLU A 65 -9.89 -0.97 -6.18
C GLU A 65 -8.70 -0.02 -6.34
N GLY A 66 -7.73 -0.44 -7.15
CA GLY A 66 -6.54 0.36 -7.48
C GLY A 66 -5.42 0.32 -6.45
N TYR A 67 -5.59 -0.28 -5.27
CA TYR A 67 -4.52 -0.41 -4.29
C TYR A 67 -3.55 -1.54 -4.65
N ALA A 68 -2.25 -1.27 -4.60
CA ALA A 68 -1.21 -2.23 -5.00
C ALA A 68 -1.13 -3.47 -4.10
N GLY A 69 -1.63 -3.38 -2.85
CA GLY A 69 -1.71 -4.49 -1.90
C GLY A 69 -3.01 -5.29 -1.97
N SER A 70 -3.95 -4.87 -2.81
CA SER A 70 -5.29 -5.45 -2.89
C SER A 70 -5.30 -6.80 -3.61
N GLY A 71 -5.94 -7.80 -2.99
CA GLY A 71 -6.14 -9.11 -3.60
C GLY A 71 -4.85 -9.91 -3.85
N ILE A 72 -3.79 -9.63 -3.11
CA ILE A 72 -2.54 -10.38 -3.11
C ILE A 72 -2.43 -11.10 -1.77
N GLY A 73 -2.26 -12.43 -1.79
CA GLY A 73 -2.14 -13.23 -0.57
C GLY A 73 -3.44 -13.27 0.24
N ASN A 74 -3.31 -13.13 1.54
CA ASN A 74 -4.36 -13.22 2.54
C ASN A 74 -4.36 -11.99 3.46
N GLY A 75 -5.11 -12.03 4.56
CA GLY A 75 -5.15 -10.98 5.59
C GLY A 75 -4.78 -11.50 6.97
N LEU A 76 -4.65 -10.60 7.91
CA LEU A 76 -4.47 -10.89 9.33
C LEU A 76 -5.76 -10.54 10.07
N GLN A 77 -6.36 -11.53 10.75
CA GLN A 77 -7.48 -11.32 11.65
C GLN A 77 -6.99 -11.01 13.07
N ILE A 78 -7.50 -9.92 13.63
CA ILE A 78 -7.19 -9.42 14.96
C ILE A 78 -8.47 -9.55 15.78
N GLU A 79 -8.64 -10.71 16.39
CA GLU A 79 -9.80 -11.01 17.23
C GLU A 79 -9.54 -10.64 18.69
N GLU A 80 -10.66 -10.53 19.44
CA GLU A 80 -10.65 -10.33 20.89
C GLU A 80 -9.75 -11.35 21.56
N GLU A 81 -8.72 -10.95 22.28
CA GLU A 81 -8.27 -11.49 23.57
C GLU A 81 -6.91 -10.99 24.06
N ASN A 82 -6.80 -10.99 25.38
CA ASN A 82 -5.60 -11.14 26.23
C ASN A 82 -4.41 -10.21 25.97
N LYS A 83 -4.62 -8.96 25.54
CA LYS A 83 -3.58 -7.92 25.47
C LYS A 83 -2.36 -8.30 24.62
N ASN A 84 -2.55 -9.15 23.62
CA ASN A 84 -1.46 -9.59 22.75
C ASN A 84 -1.28 -8.68 21.55
N ALA A 85 -0.06 -8.56 21.09
CA ALA A 85 0.33 -7.76 19.98
C ALA A 85 1.26 -8.52 19.05
N ALA A 86 1.00 -8.49 17.76
CA ALA A 86 1.93 -8.95 16.74
C ALA A 86 2.74 -7.76 16.22
N ARG A 87 4.06 -7.89 16.23
CA ARG A 87 5.02 -6.88 15.81
C ARG A 87 5.86 -7.38 14.65
N HIS A 88 6.18 -6.51 13.74
CA HIS A 88 7.15 -6.77 12.69
C HIS A 88 8.07 -5.59 12.50
N THR A 89 9.37 -5.86 12.34
CA THR A 89 10.37 -4.82 12.05
C THR A 89 10.47 -4.57 10.55
N PHE A 90 10.85 -3.35 10.21
CA PHE A 90 11.28 -2.95 8.87
C PHE A 90 12.57 -2.13 8.99
N PRO A 91 13.32 -1.85 7.89
CA PRO A 91 14.50 -0.99 7.95
C PRO A 91 14.19 0.35 8.60
N GLN A 92 14.96 0.73 9.63
CA GLN A 92 14.75 1.98 10.36
C GLN A 92 14.82 3.19 9.43
N ILE A 93 13.88 4.10 9.61
CA ILE A 93 13.83 5.38 8.89
C ILE A 93 14.12 6.47 9.91
N SER A 94 15.16 7.28 9.67
CA SER A 94 15.67 8.26 10.63
C SER A 94 15.54 9.72 10.17
N GLU A 95 14.95 9.95 8.99
CA GLU A 95 14.73 11.31 8.47
C GLU A 95 13.53 11.35 7.52
N GLY A 96 12.95 12.52 7.34
CA GLY A 96 11.83 12.73 6.44
C GLY A 96 10.51 12.18 6.98
N CYS A 97 9.79 11.44 6.17
CA CYS A 97 8.50 10.88 6.54
C CYS A 97 8.49 9.35 6.45
N VAL A 98 7.72 8.73 7.34
CA VAL A 98 7.36 7.32 7.27
C VAL A 98 5.88 7.23 6.98
N TYR A 99 5.52 6.59 5.88
CA TYR A 99 4.14 6.27 5.53
C TYR A 99 3.91 4.78 5.71
N VAL A 100 2.83 4.42 6.37
CA VAL A 100 2.34 3.04 6.42
C VAL A 100 0.92 3.02 5.92
N SER A 101 0.68 2.29 4.84
CA SER A 101 -0.66 2.03 4.31
C SER A 101 -1.05 0.58 4.49
N PHE A 102 -2.32 0.32 4.76
CA PHE A 102 -2.91 -1.02 4.81
C PHE A 102 -4.41 -0.97 4.63
N LEU A 103 -4.97 -2.06 4.11
CA LEU A 103 -6.42 -2.26 4.09
C LEU A 103 -6.90 -2.65 5.48
N VAL A 104 -8.07 -2.16 5.87
CA VAL A 104 -8.72 -2.49 7.13
C VAL A 104 -10.22 -2.69 6.94
N GLN A 105 -10.76 -3.72 7.59
CA GLN A 105 -12.18 -3.95 7.73
C GLN A 105 -12.50 -4.21 9.21
N PHE A 106 -13.43 -3.44 9.73
CA PHE A 106 -13.93 -3.64 11.10
C PHE A 106 -15.19 -4.48 11.04
N ASN A 107 -15.21 -5.62 11.72
CA ASN A 107 -16.36 -6.53 11.73
C ASN A 107 -17.19 -6.41 13.00
N SER A 108 -16.73 -5.64 13.99
CA SER A 108 -17.41 -5.43 15.26
C SER A 108 -17.22 -4.02 15.79
N ASN A 109 -18.06 -3.66 16.76
CA ASN A 109 -17.89 -2.43 17.54
C ASN A 109 -16.67 -2.53 18.47
N LEU A 110 -15.85 -1.49 18.48
CA LEU A 110 -14.68 -1.39 19.36
C LEU A 110 -14.98 -0.52 20.59
N LYS A 111 -14.27 -0.79 21.69
CA LYS A 111 -14.36 0.01 22.93
C LYS A 111 -13.10 0.84 23.10
N SER A 112 -12.99 1.98 22.42
CA SER A 112 -11.91 2.98 22.59
C SER A 112 -10.52 2.38 22.81
N GLN A 113 -10.14 1.38 22.01
CA GLN A 113 -8.84 0.72 22.08
C GLN A 113 -8.05 0.96 20.82
N TYR A 114 -6.74 1.12 20.97
CA TYR A 114 -5.87 1.16 19.79
C TYR A 114 -5.62 -0.26 19.28
N PHE A 115 -5.56 -0.37 17.97
CA PHE A 115 -5.28 -1.63 17.28
C PHE A 115 -3.99 -1.59 16.45
N PHE A 116 -3.43 -0.40 16.25
CA PHE A 116 -2.20 -0.19 15.48
C PHE A 116 -1.31 0.84 16.16
N THR A 117 0.02 0.68 16.03
CA THR A 117 1.01 1.69 16.40
C THR A 117 2.32 1.49 15.64
N LEU A 118 3.09 2.55 15.44
CA LEU A 118 4.49 2.48 15.01
C LEU A 118 5.38 2.16 16.22
N TRP A 119 6.54 1.60 15.94
CA TRP A 119 7.48 1.11 16.95
C TRP A 119 8.92 1.45 16.55
N ASP A 120 9.76 1.76 17.54
CA ASP A 120 11.17 2.08 17.35
C ASP A 120 12.09 0.86 17.12
N GLY A 121 11.52 -0.35 17.12
CA GLY A 121 12.26 -1.61 16.93
C GLY A 121 12.92 -2.19 18.17
N ASN A 122 12.97 -1.45 19.27
CA ASN A 122 13.62 -1.90 20.50
C ASN A 122 12.77 -2.94 21.26
N MET A 123 13.39 -4.02 21.73
CA MET A 123 12.71 -5.12 22.42
C MET A 123 13.00 -5.08 23.92
N PRO A 124 12.03 -4.67 24.76
CA PRO A 124 12.17 -4.70 26.19
C PRO A 124 12.18 -6.13 26.74
N SER A 125 12.65 -6.29 28.00
CA SER A 125 12.79 -7.60 28.63
C SER A 125 11.47 -8.39 28.75
N TRP A 126 10.37 -7.72 29.00
CA TRP A 126 9.03 -8.34 29.03
C TRP A 126 8.54 -8.87 27.68
N ALA A 127 9.18 -8.45 26.58
CA ALA A 127 8.94 -8.93 25.22
C ALA A 127 10.08 -9.85 24.71
N GLY A 128 10.94 -10.34 25.60
CA GLY A 128 12.04 -11.26 25.27
C GLY A 128 13.34 -10.58 24.83
N GLY A 129 13.42 -9.25 24.88
CA GLY A 129 14.63 -8.48 24.56
C GLY A 129 15.42 -8.04 25.78
N THR A 130 16.35 -7.12 25.57
CA THR A 130 17.22 -6.55 26.61
C THR A 130 17.18 -5.03 26.65
N ASP A 131 16.38 -4.39 25.78
CA ASP A 131 16.35 -2.95 25.67
C ASP A 131 15.64 -2.30 26.86
N THR A 132 16.26 -1.28 27.40
CA THR A 132 15.71 -0.51 28.53
C THR A 132 14.82 0.65 28.08
N LYS A 133 14.93 1.03 26.81
CA LYS A 133 14.12 2.08 26.19
C LYS A 133 13.42 1.51 24.98
N PHE A 134 12.15 1.75 24.87
CA PHE A 134 11.30 1.40 23.73
C PHE A 134 10.15 2.40 23.66
N ALA A 135 9.67 2.69 22.47
CA ALA A 135 8.60 3.63 22.29
C ALA A 135 7.65 3.21 21.16
N PHE A 136 6.38 3.55 21.36
CA PHE A 136 5.28 3.30 20.45
C PHE A 136 4.54 4.61 20.20
N ASN A 137 4.66 5.15 19.00
CA ASN A 137 4.02 6.39 18.59
C ASN A 137 3.06 6.17 17.43
N GLY A 138 2.15 7.13 17.20
CA GLY A 138 1.18 7.03 16.11
C GLY A 138 0.17 5.90 16.32
N ARG A 139 -0.61 5.98 17.41
CA ARG A 139 -1.63 4.98 17.73
C ARG A 139 -2.94 5.26 17.02
N ILE A 140 -3.47 4.25 16.36
CA ILE A 140 -4.78 4.30 15.71
C ILE A 140 -5.79 3.55 16.56
N TYR A 141 -6.92 4.20 16.85
CA TYR A 141 -8.00 3.70 17.68
C TYR A 141 -9.27 3.49 16.87
N GLY A 142 -10.14 2.65 17.38
CA GLY A 142 -11.53 2.60 17.00
C GLY A 142 -12.41 2.66 18.23
N GLU A 143 -13.52 3.38 18.13
CA GLU A 143 -14.55 3.35 19.16
C GLU A 143 -15.95 3.31 18.56
N LYS A 144 -16.90 2.74 19.29
CA LYS A 144 -18.30 2.70 18.88
C LYS A 144 -18.81 4.12 18.63
N ASN A 145 -19.46 4.34 17.49
CA ASN A 145 -20.19 5.56 17.24
C ASN A 145 -21.45 5.61 18.14
N SER A 146 -21.71 6.77 18.77
CA SER A 146 -22.85 6.93 19.71
C SER A 146 -24.20 6.89 19.00
N ASP A 147 -24.25 7.32 17.76
CA ASP A 147 -25.50 7.55 17.03
C ASP A 147 -25.90 6.38 16.14
N PHE A 148 -24.91 5.53 15.77
CA PHE A 148 -25.13 4.43 14.83
C PHE A 148 -24.38 3.16 15.27
N ASP A 149 -25.09 2.10 15.61
CA ASP A 149 -24.51 0.81 16.02
C ASP A 149 -23.67 0.12 14.93
N SER A 150 -23.90 0.45 13.66
CA SER A 150 -23.16 -0.09 12.51
C SER A 150 -21.94 0.75 12.11
N ARG A 151 -21.52 1.70 12.95
CA ARG A 151 -20.43 2.61 12.64
C ARG A 151 -19.45 2.76 13.79
N LEU A 152 -18.20 3.09 13.41
CA LEU A 152 -17.10 3.39 14.33
C LEU A 152 -16.53 4.77 14.05
N ASN A 153 -16.09 5.45 15.10
CA ASN A 153 -15.22 6.61 15.01
C ASN A 153 -13.77 6.14 15.03
N ILE A 154 -12.96 6.67 14.14
CA ILE A 154 -11.52 6.41 14.13
C ILE A 154 -10.83 7.47 14.96
N GLY A 155 -9.84 7.05 15.74
CA GLY A 155 -9.05 7.93 16.60
C GLY A 155 -7.55 7.86 16.32
N LEU A 156 -6.86 8.93 16.66
CA LEU A 156 -5.41 9.05 16.58
C LEU A 156 -4.84 9.65 17.87
N SER A 157 -3.72 9.12 18.35
CA SER A 157 -2.86 9.79 19.34
C SER A 157 -1.40 9.72 18.91
N PHE A 158 -0.59 10.69 19.35
CA PHE A 158 0.84 10.69 19.05
C PHE A 158 1.55 9.56 19.81
N TYR A 159 1.34 9.45 21.13
CA TYR A 159 2.03 8.46 21.97
C TYR A 159 1.07 7.80 22.98
N ASP A 160 1.65 6.94 23.85
CA ASP A 160 0.96 6.32 24.98
C ASP A 160 0.45 7.37 25.98
N ASN A 161 -0.71 7.14 26.55
CA ASN A 161 -1.36 8.04 27.53
C ASN A 161 -1.78 9.42 26.98
N GLN A 162 -1.52 9.76 25.73
CA GLN A 162 -2.15 10.92 25.12
C GLN A 162 -3.62 10.60 24.81
N LYS A 163 -4.52 11.51 25.15
CA LYS A 163 -5.93 11.36 24.80
C LYS A 163 -6.06 11.33 23.26
N ALA A 164 -6.67 10.26 22.75
CA ALA A 164 -6.94 10.17 21.33
C ALA A 164 -7.94 11.23 20.86
N VAL A 165 -7.70 11.77 19.68
CA VAL A 165 -8.65 12.62 18.96
C VAL A 165 -9.44 11.71 18.01
N TYR A 166 -10.78 11.79 18.03
CA TYR A 166 -11.65 10.95 17.23
C TYR A 166 -12.38 11.73 16.16
N THR A 167 -12.70 11.04 15.06
CA THR A 167 -13.62 11.57 14.03
C THR A 167 -15.05 11.55 14.58
N THR A 168 -15.81 12.58 14.27
CA THR A 168 -17.25 12.66 14.64
C THR A 168 -18.15 12.72 13.40
N ASP A 169 -17.63 13.26 12.32
CA ASP A 169 -18.36 13.57 11.08
C ASP A 169 -18.12 12.56 9.94
N LYS A 170 -17.12 11.68 10.08
CA LYS A 170 -16.77 10.65 9.10
C LYS A 170 -16.59 9.28 9.73
N PRO A 171 -17.63 8.69 10.31
CA PRO A 171 -17.53 7.35 10.88
C PRO A 171 -17.36 6.30 9.77
N VAL A 172 -16.59 5.24 10.06
CA VAL A 172 -16.46 4.08 9.19
C VAL A 172 -17.63 3.11 9.38
N VAL A 173 -18.06 2.46 8.33
CA VAL A 173 -19.13 1.46 8.35
C VAL A 173 -18.54 0.10 8.67
N ILE A 174 -19.15 -0.63 9.61
CA ILE A 174 -18.75 -2.01 9.94
C ILE A 174 -19.01 -2.91 8.75
N GLY A 175 -18.03 -3.77 8.40
CA GLY A 175 -18.09 -4.70 7.28
C GLY A 175 -17.58 -4.12 5.95
N GLU A 176 -17.28 -2.82 5.88
CA GLU A 176 -16.69 -2.21 4.69
C GLU A 176 -15.15 -2.13 4.78
N THR A 177 -14.49 -2.25 3.62
CA THR A 177 -13.03 -2.16 3.52
C THR A 177 -12.61 -0.73 3.23
N TYR A 178 -11.65 -0.24 4.00
CA TYR A 178 -11.03 1.07 3.84
C TYR A 178 -9.52 0.93 3.65
N LEU A 179 -8.91 1.93 3.03
CA LEU A 179 -7.46 2.08 2.99
C LEU A 179 -7.06 3.14 4.03
N LEU A 180 -6.36 2.70 5.07
CA LEU A 180 -5.74 3.57 6.07
C LEU A 180 -4.31 3.91 5.67
N VAL A 181 -3.93 5.17 5.86
CA VAL A 181 -2.54 5.61 5.77
C VAL A 181 -2.19 6.41 7.01
N ILE A 182 -1.17 5.99 7.73
CA ILE A 182 -0.55 6.80 8.78
C ILE A 182 0.75 7.40 8.25
N LYS A 183 0.94 8.69 8.51
CA LYS A 183 2.17 9.42 8.25
C LYS A 183 2.82 9.80 9.57
N TYR A 184 4.08 9.46 9.75
CA TYR A 184 4.95 9.94 10.81
C TYR A 184 5.99 10.85 10.20
N GLU A 185 6.03 12.12 10.61
CA GLU A 185 6.97 13.13 10.14
C GLU A 185 8.07 13.30 11.18
N ILE A 186 9.30 12.94 10.81
CA ILE A 186 10.50 13.10 11.62
C ILE A 186 10.98 14.55 11.43
N VAL A 187 10.80 15.36 12.46
CA VAL A 187 11.17 16.78 12.45
C VAL A 187 12.51 16.95 13.19
N PRO A 188 13.51 17.63 12.61
CA PRO A 188 14.78 17.85 13.31
C PRO A 188 14.60 18.56 14.66
N GLY A 189 15.17 18.00 15.71
CA GLY A 189 15.03 18.46 17.09
C GLY A 189 14.44 17.39 17.98
N ASP A 190 14.05 17.74 19.20
CA ASP A 190 13.49 16.80 20.17
C ASP A 190 12.03 17.11 20.48
N ASN A 191 11.21 16.08 20.61
CA ASN A 191 9.81 16.17 21.03
C ASN A 191 8.94 17.04 20.08
N ASN A 192 9.16 16.94 18.78
CA ASN A 192 8.51 17.78 17.79
C ASN A 192 8.00 17.02 16.55
N ASP A 193 8.18 15.70 16.50
CA ASP A 193 7.66 14.85 15.44
C ASP A 193 6.13 14.92 15.37
N LYS A 194 5.58 14.55 14.22
CA LYS A 194 4.15 14.66 13.98
C LYS A 194 3.57 13.37 13.41
N VAL A 195 2.30 13.11 13.74
CA VAL A 195 1.54 12.02 13.14
C VAL A 195 0.26 12.55 12.51
N SER A 196 -0.06 12.02 11.34
CA SER A 196 -1.30 12.30 10.61
C SER A 196 -1.94 10.99 10.13
N LEU A 197 -3.26 10.94 10.07
CA LEU A 197 -4.02 9.78 9.63
C LEU A 197 -4.91 10.14 8.46
N TYR A 198 -4.88 9.33 7.42
CA TYR A 198 -5.76 9.42 6.26
C TYR A 198 -6.63 8.16 6.19
N LEU A 199 -7.88 8.32 5.85
CA LEU A 199 -8.82 7.25 5.56
C LEU A 199 -9.37 7.46 4.16
N LEU A 200 -9.13 6.50 3.28
CA LEU A 200 -9.47 6.61 1.87
C LEU A 200 -10.56 5.59 1.52
N ASP A 201 -11.58 6.06 0.83
CA ASP A 201 -12.62 5.26 0.19
C ASP A 201 -12.31 4.94 -1.28
N ARG A 202 -11.29 5.58 -1.84
CA ARG A 202 -10.75 5.39 -3.19
C ARG A 202 -9.29 5.82 -3.24
N ILE A 203 -8.54 5.32 -4.22
CA ILE A 203 -7.15 5.73 -4.43
C ILE A 203 -7.06 7.23 -4.74
N GLN A 204 -6.07 7.86 -4.13
CA GLN A 204 -5.64 9.23 -4.43
C GLN A 204 -4.15 9.19 -4.79
N ASP A 205 -3.84 9.57 -6.03
CA ASP A 205 -2.47 9.51 -6.59
C ASP A 205 -1.49 10.46 -5.87
N GLN A 206 -2.00 11.43 -5.14
CA GLN A 206 -1.22 12.38 -4.33
C GLN A 206 -1.72 12.39 -2.89
N GLU A 207 -0.83 12.71 -1.97
CA GLU A 207 -1.20 12.90 -0.57
C GLU A 207 -2.28 14.00 -0.47
N PRO A 208 -3.42 13.74 0.18
CA PRO A 208 -4.43 14.76 0.41
C PRO A 208 -3.89 15.94 1.22
N ASP A 209 -4.24 17.15 0.86
CA ASP A 209 -3.83 18.38 1.56
C ASP A 209 -4.26 18.37 3.04
N GLN A 210 -5.35 17.69 3.37
CA GLN A 210 -5.86 17.59 4.72
C GLN A 210 -5.97 16.14 5.14
N PRO A 211 -5.31 15.73 6.24
CA PRO A 211 -5.52 14.42 6.83
C PRO A 211 -6.92 14.32 7.45
N LEU A 212 -7.39 13.11 7.68
CA LEU A 212 -8.61 12.86 8.46
C LEU A 212 -8.42 13.33 9.90
N LEU A 213 -7.27 13.01 10.51
CA LEU A 213 -6.87 13.42 11.85
C LEU A 213 -5.40 13.84 11.86
N GLY A 214 -5.07 14.84 12.64
CA GLY A 214 -3.72 15.38 12.78
C GLY A 214 -3.49 16.64 11.93
N PRO A 215 -2.21 17.11 11.80
CA PRO A 215 -1.05 16.54 12.49
C PRO A 215 -1.12 16.71 14.01
N LEU A 216 -0.81 15.63 14.74
CA LEU A 216 -0.62 15.66 16.20
C LEU A 216 0.86 15.53 16.51
N SER A 217 1.33 16.21 17.58
CA SER A 217 2.71 16.15 18.03
C SER A 217 2.81 15.77 19.51
N ASP A 218 4.05 15.52 19.96
CA ASP A 218 4.33 15.25 21.36
C ASP A 218 4.11 16.52 22.21
N ASN A 219 3.05 16.50 23.02
CA ASN A 219 2.72 17.60 23.94
C ASN A 219 3.17 17.33 25.39
N ALA A 220 3.82 16.22 25.66
CA ALA A 220 4.24 15.80 27.01
C ALA A 220 5.70 15.37 27.10
N SER A 221 6.50 15.67 26.07
CA SER A 221 7.95 15.38 26.00
C SER A 221 8.27 13.90 26.28
N LYS A 222 7.51 12.99 25.67
CA LYS A 222 7.71 11.53 25.79
C LYS A 222 8.75 10.98 24.85
N GLY A 223 9.12 11.77 23.86
CA GLY A 223 10.17 11.50 22.92
C GLY A 223 9.67 11.08 21.53
N ASP A 224 10.46 11.52 20.58
CA ASP A 224 10.34 11.14 19.20
C ASP A 224 10.90 9.74 19.00
N ILE A 225 10.55 9.08 17.90
CA ILE A 225 11.11 7.79 17.53
C ILE A 225 11.67 7.82 16.11
N TYR A 226 12.60 6.94 15.83
CA TYR A 226 12.94 6.54 14.46
C TYR A 226 12.19 5.23 14.15
N PRO A 227 11.06 5.29 13.44
CA PRO A 227 10.26 4.10 13.20
C PRO A 227 11.07 2.98 12.53
N ALA A 228 11.06 1.80 13.14
CA ALA A 228 11.73 0.59 12.67
C ALA A 228 10.82 -0.64 12.73
N GLY A 229 9.54 -0.45 13.02
CA GLY A 229 8.56 -1.51 13.07
C GLY A 229 7.14 -0.98 13.26
N LEU A 230 6.22 -1.89 13.19
CA LEU A 230 4.80 -1.68 13.46
C LEU A 230 4.23 -2.79 14.34
N MET A 231 3.10 -2.51 14.97
CA MET A 231 2.42 -3.44 15.85
C MET A 231 0.92 -3.39 15.61
N PHE A 232 0.31 -4.55 15.46
CA PHE A 232 -1.13 -4.74 15.61
C PHE A 232 -1.43 -5.34 16.97
N ARG A 233 -2.49 -4.84 17.60
CA ARG A 233 -2.87 -5.25 18.94
C ARG A 233 -4.28 -5.80 18.99
N ALA A 234 -4.40 -7.02 19.50
CA ALA A 234 -5.68 -7.56 19.96
C ALA A 234 -5.99 -7.04 21.38
N SER A 235 -7.16 -6.50 21.58
CA SER A 235 -7.67 -6.08 22.88
C SER A 235 -8.80 -7.01 23.33
N HIS A 236 -9.15 -6.98 24.63
CA HIS A 236 -10.08 -7.92 25.23
C HIS A 236 -11.53 -7.48 25.22
N THR A 237 -12.00 -6.79 24.21
CA THR A 237 -13.40 -6.30 24.22
C THR A 237 -14.04 -6.30 22.83
N GLY A 238 -14.36 -7.50 22.33
CA GLY A 238 -15.17 -7.66 21.12
C GLY A 238 -14.49 -7.20 19.85
N GLN A 239 -13.16 -7.16 19.83
CA GLN A 239 -12.40 -6.75 18.66
C GLN A 239 -12.46 -7.83 17.58
N ASP A 240 -12.86 -7.44 16.40
CA ASP A 240 -12.78 -8.23 15.19
C ASP A 240 -12.43 -7.29 14.04
N ILE A 241 -11.15 -7.31 13.65
CA ILE A 241 -10.58 -6.46 12.62
C ILE A 241 -9.80 -7.34 11.65
N ILE A 242 -9.94 -7.11 10.37
CA ILE A 242 -9.06 -7.70 9.35
C ILE A 242 -8.16 -6.59 8.81
N VAL A 243 -6.87 -6.89 8.69
CA VAL A 243 -5.89 -6.02 8.02
C VAL A 243 -5.19 -6.78 6.90
N ASP A 244 -4.83 -6.08 5.82
CA ASP A 244 -4.21 -6.69 4.65
C ASP A 244 -3.36 -5.68 3.87
N GLY A 245 -2.47 -6.19 3.02
CA GLY A 245 -1.77 -5.41 2.01
C GLY A 245 -0.90 -4.29 2.57
N ILE A 246 -0.11 -4.54 3.63
CA ILE A 246 0.70 -3.50 4.28
C ILE A 246 1.81 -3.02 3.35
N ARG A 247 2.01 -1.70 3.28
CA ARG A 247 3.11 -1.02 2.59
C ARG A 247 3.75 -0.01 3.52
N VAL A 248 5.07 -0.02 3.65
CA VAL A 248 5.86 0.98 4.37
C VAL A 248 6.75 1.70 3.37
N GLY A 249 6.79 3.00 3.42
CA GLY A 249 7.61 3.82 2.51
C GLY A 249 7.93 5.20 3.06
N THR A 250 8.72 5.95 2.31
CA THR A 250 9.15 7.31 2.70
C THR A 250 8.40 8.42 1.96
N THR A 251 7.58 8.05 0.98
CA THR A 251 6.72 8.99 0.24
C THR A 251 5.34 8.36 0.02
N TRP A 252 4.36 9.21 -0.29
CA TRP A 252 3.01 8.78 -0.64
C TRP A 252 3.00 7.83 -1.84
N GLU A 253 3.75 8.18 -2.89
CA GLU A 253 3.82 7.41 -4.14
C GLU A 253 4.47 6.04 -3.95
N SER A 254 5.33 5.88 -2.93
CA SER A 254 5.95 4.58 -2.65
C SER A 254 4.98 3.57 -2.05
N ILE A 255 3.93 4.04 -1.35
CA ILE A 255 2.92 3.18 -0.71
C ILE A 255 1.61 3.14 -1.48
N ILE A 256 1.30 4.21 -2.24
CA ILE A 256 0.15 4.33 -3.13
C ILE A 256 0.71 4.74 -4.51
N PRO A 257 1.27 3.77 -5.26
CA PRO A 257 1.80 4.09 -6.58
C PRO A 257 0.67 4.62 -7.45
N SER A 258 0.91 5.79 -8.07
CA SER A 258 -0.06 6.39 -8.96
C SER A 258 -0.42 5.44 -10.09
N SER A 259 -1.67 5.42 -10.48
CA SER A 259 -2.15 4.67 -11.64
C SER A 259 -1.42 5.05 -12.95
N SER A 260 -0.64 6.13 -12.94
CA SER A 260 0.22 6.54 -14.06
C SER A 260 1.55 5.78 -14.13
N SER A 261 2.00 5.10 -13.06
CA SER A 261 3.25 4.30 -13.07
C SER A 261 3.04 2.82 -13.42
N GLY A 262 1.80 2.37 -13.55
CA GLY A 262 1.49 1.01 -13.98
C GLY A 262 0.20 0.97 -14.75
N ILE A 263 0.26 0.88 -16.08
CA ILE A 263 -0.87 0.65 -16.97
C ILE A 263 -2.02 1.68 -16.76
N SER A 264 -1.98 2.78 -17.50
CA SER A 264 -3.05 3.79 -17.57
C SER A 264 -4.44 3.14 -17.68
N LYS A 265 -5.50 3.80 -17.18
CA LYS A 265 -6.91 3.39 -17.42
C LYS A 265 -7.24 3.13 -18.90
N GLU A 266 -6.46 3.70 -19.83
CA GLU A 266 -6.48 3.32 -21.25
C GLU A 266 -6.14 1.84 -21.48
N ALA A 267 -5.32 1.22 -20.62
CA ALA A 267 -4.97 -0.19 -20.75
C ALA A 267 -6.11 -1.14 -20.31
N ILE A 268 -7.03 -0.70 -19.47
CA ILE A 268 -8.22 -1.50 -19.10
C ILE A 268 -9.21 -1.54 -20.27
N ASN A 269 -9.34 -0.43 -21.01
CA ASN A 269 -10.17 -0.38 -22.22
C ASN A 269 -9.51 -1.05 -23.44
N ASN A 270 -8.18 -1.29 -23.39
CA ASN A 270 -7.42 -1.94 -24.47
C ASN A 270 -7.01 -3.38 -24.11
N ARG A 271 -7.84 -4.08 -23.37
CA ARG A 271 -7.55 -5.47 -22.98
C ARG A 271 -8.02 -6.42 -24.08
N LEU A 272 -7.08 -7.15 -24.67
CA LEU A 272 -7.39 -8.22 -25.62
C LEU A 272 -8.32 -9.25 -24.99
N LYS A 273 -9.40 -9.59 -25.68
CA LYS A 273 -10.26 -10.73 -25.31
C LYS A 273 -9.54 -12.02 -25.68
N ILE A 274 -8.96 -12.68 -24.67
CA ILE A 274 -8.21 -13.92 -24.84
C ILE A 274 -8.96 -15.06 -24.16
N ARG A 275 -9.14 -16.16 -24.88
CA ARG A 275 -9.59 -17.45 -24.36
C ARG A 275 -8.52 -18.49 -24.66
N LYS A 276 -8.55 -19.64 -24.00
CA LYS A 276 -7.63 -20.76 -24.25
C LYS A 276 -8.34 -22.10 -24.18
N ASP A 277 -7.80 -23.09 -24.88
CA ASP A 277 -8.03 -24.51 -24.66
C ASP A 277 -6.70 -25.19 -24.28
N SER A 278 -6.59 -26.49 -24.40
CA SER A 278 -5.38 -27.25 -24.05
C SER A 278 -4.21 -27.07 -25.02
N GLN A 279 -4.42 -26.51 -26.19
CA GLN A 279 -3.43 -26.41 -27.27
C GLN A 279 -3.35 -25.02 -27.93
N ASN A 280 -4.35 -24.16 -27.72
CA ASN A 280 -4.46 -22.90 -28.45
C ASN A 280 -4.89 -21.76 -27.55
N ILE A 281 -4.46 -20.54 -27.91
CA ILE A 281 -5.09 -19.31 -27.48
C ILE A 281 -5.97 -18.75 -28.59
N PHE A 282 -7.09 -18.16 -28.21
CA PHE A 282 -8.06 -17.52 -29.10
C PHE A 282 -8.13 -16.06 -28.77
N ILE A 283 -7.81 -15.21 -29.75
CA ILE A 283 -7.76 -13.77 -29.61
C ILE A 283 -8.82 -13.16 -30.51
N THR A 284 -9.70 -12.34 -29.91
CA THR A 284 -10.76 -11.65 -30.66
C THR A 284 -10.28 -10.26 -31.02
N LEU A 285 -10.22 -9.94 -32.30
CA LEU A 285 -9.86 -8.63 -32.83
C LEU A 285 -11.06 -7.93 -33.46
N SER A 286 -11.13 -6.62 -33.28
CA SER A 286 -12.15 -5.75 -33.90
C SER A 286 -11.73 -5.23 -35.28
N LYS A 287 -10.44 -5.30 -35.61
CA LYS A 287 -9.81 -4.94 -36.91
C LYS A 287 -8.60 -5.82 -37.18
N GLU A 288 -8.12 -5.83 -38.40
CA GLU A 288 -6.87 -6.53 -38.75
C GLU A 288 -5.69 -5.89 -38.01
N GLU A 289 -4.92 -6.71 -37.27
CA GLU A 289 -3.77 -6.27 -36.50
C GLU A 289 -2.69 -7.37 -36.45
N GLN A 290 -1.44 -6.96 -36.27
CA GLN A 290 -0.36 -7.88 -35.99
C GLN A 290 -0.47 -8.35 -34.53
N ILE A 291 -0.60 -9.65 -34.31
CA ILE A 291 -0.61 -10.27 -32.99
C ILE A 291 0.82 -10.69 -32.67
N ASN A 292 1.41 -10.14 -31.61
CA ASN A 292 2.75 -10.48 -31.14
C ASN A 292 2.68 -11.26 -29.83
N ILE A 293 3.46 -12.32 -29.71
CA ILE A 293 3.53 -13.20 -28.54
C ILE A 293 4.92 -13.07 -27.91
N TYR A 294 4.93 -12.90 -26.59
CA TYR A 294 6.15 -12.75 -25.79
C TYR A 294 6.13 -13.75 -24.62
N GLY A 295 7.29 -14.21 -24.21
CA GLY A 295 7.47 -15.03 -23.02
C GLY A 295 7.40 -14.22 -21.71
N ILE A 296 7.44 -14.91 -20.57
CA ILE A 296 7.39 -14.31 -19.23
C ILE A 296 8.51 -13.27 -18.98
N ASN A 297 9.65 -13.45 -19.60
CA ASN A 297 10.81 -12.54 -19.51
C ASN A 297 10.73 -11.35 -20.50
N GLY A 298 9.59 -11.15 -21.16
CA GLY A 298 9.41 -10.09 -22.17
C GLY A 298 10.06 -10.38 -23.52
N LYS A 299 10.71 -11.54 -23.69
CA LYS A 299 11.35 -11.92 -24.97
C LYS A 299 10.27 -12.16 -26.03
N PHE A 300 10.41 -11.51 -27.18
CA PHE A 300 9.58 -11.77 -28.35
C PHE A 300 9.77 -13.22 -28.80
N LEU A 301 8.68 -13.92 -29.05
CA LEU A 301 8.66 -15.31 -29.50
C LEU A 301 8.31 -15.41 -30.97
N PHE A 302 7.15 -14.93 -31.36
CA PHE A 302 6.69 -14.90 -32.73
C PHE A 302 5.51 -13.94 -32.92
N SER A 303 5.13 -13.76 -34.17
CA SER A 303 4.06 -12.87 -34.57
C SER A 303 3.18 -13.54 -35.62
N VAL A 304 1.87 -13.23 -35.58
CA VAL A 304 0.88 -13.74 -36.52
C VAL A 304 0.03 -12.57 -37.03
N LYS A 305 -0.26 -12.53 -38.33
CA LYS A 305 -1.26 -11.60 -38.88
C LYS A 305 -2.66 -12.05 -38.41
N GLY A 306 -3.32 -11.20 -37.62
CA GLY A 306 -4.67 -11.44 -37.12
C GLY A 306 -5.72 -10.76 -38.00
N ASN A 307 -6.83 -11.48 -38.25
CA ASN A 307 -7.98 -10.99 -38.97
C ASN A 307 -9.09 -10.53 -38.00
N VAL A 308 -10.05 -9.78 -38.49
CA VAL A 308 -11.26 -9.42 -37.71
C VAL A 308 -11.94 -10.70 -37.23
N GLY A 309 -12.35 -10.72 -35.95
CA GLY A 309 -12.97 -11.89 -35.33
C GLY A 309 -11.98 -12.72 -34.51
N ILE A 310 -12.26 -14.01 -34.38
CA ILE A 310 -11.49 -14.93 -33.51
C ILE A 310 -10.29 -15.50 -34.28
N ASN A 311 -9.11 -15.27 -33.77
CA ASN A 311 -7.84 -15.78 -34.26
C ASN A 311 -7.35 -16.91 -33.36
N ARG A 312 -7.14 -18.11 -33.93
CA ARG A 312 -6.62 -19.27 -33.23
C ARG A 312 -5.11 -19.33 -33.38
N ILE A 313 -4.38 -19.39 -32.28
CA ILE A 313 -2.91 -19.44 -32.25
C ILE A 313 -2.48 -20.66 -31.44
N PRO A 314 -1.81 -21.66 -32.07
CA PRO A 314 -1.34 -22.84 -31.36
C PRO A 314 -0.15 -22.46 -30.44
N ILE A 315 -0.17 -23.01 -29.23
CA ILE A 315 0.89 -22.86 -28.23
C ILE A 315 1.40 -24.26 -27.86
N LEU A 316 2.67 -24.49 -28.04
CA LEU A 316 3.28 -25.80 -27.83
C LEU A 316 3.75 -26.06 -26.40
N ASN A 317 4.08 -25.03 -25.66
CA ASN A 317 4.67 -25.15 -24.33
C ASN A 317 3.80 -24.52 -23.25
N LYS A 318 3.76 -25.14 -22.05
CA LYS A 318 3.14 -24.53 -20.89
C LYS A 318 3.96 -23.31 -20.43
N GLY A 319 3.29 -22.27 -20.00
CA GLY A 319 3.96 -21.05 -19.54
C GLY A 319 3.05 -19.82 -19.50
N VAL A 320 3.61 -18.71 -19.10
CA VAL A 320 2.96 -17.40 -19.14
C VAL A 320 3.36 -16.67 -20.41
N TYR A 321 2.34 -16.21 -21.14
CA TYR A 321 2.55 -15.47 -22.38
C TYR A 321 1.90 -14.09 -22.29
N PHE A 322 2.62 -13.09 -22.79
CA PHE A 322 2.09 -11.76 -23.03
C PHE A 322 1.75 -11.62 -24.51
N VAL A 323 0.61 -11.05 -24.80
CA VAL A 323 0.08 -10.89 -26.16
C VAL A 323 -0.21 -9.42 -26.41
N THR A 324 0.21 -8.92 -27.57
CA THR A 324 -0.15 -7.57 -28.02
C THR A 324 -0.78 -7.62 -29.41
N ALA A 325 -1.76 -6.76 -29.66
CA ALA A 325 -2.30 -6.48 -31.00
C ALA A 325 -2.62 -5.00 -31.10
N GLY A 326 -1.86 -4.25 -31.92
CA GLY A 326 -1.93 -2.81 -31.96
C GLY A 326 -1.65 -2.19 -30.58
N LYS A 327 -2.62 -1.46 -30.04
CA LYS A 327 -2.54 -0.88 -28.69
C LYS A 327 -3.05 -1.82 -27.58
N GLU A 328 -3.74 -2.90 -27.96
CA GLU A 328 -4.33 -3.84 -27.01
C GLU A 328 -3.28 -4.84 -26.49
N LYS A 329 -3.42 -5.21 -25.22
CA LYS A 329 -2.49 -6.13 -24.54
C LYS A 329 -3.27 -7.15 -23.73
N GLY A 330 -2.69 -8.33 -23.54
CA GLY A 330 -3.25 -9.38 -22.72
C GLY A 330 -2.19 -10.30 -22.15
N LYS A 331 -2.56 -11.05 -21.11
CA LYS A 331 -1.74 -12.09 -20.48
C LYS A 331 -2.54 -13.39 -20.46
N VAL A 332 -1.91 -14.50 -20.76
CA VAL A 332 -2.51 -15.82 -20.68
C VAL A 332 -1.53 -16.79 -20.01
N LEU A 333 -2.03 -17.58 -19.09
CA LEU A 333 -1.33 -18.73 -18.51
C LEU A 333 -1.78 -19.98 -19.27
N PHE A 334 -0.81 -20.67 -19.87
CA PHE A 334 -1.06 -21.85 -20.71
C PHE A 334 -0.61 -23.13 -20.03
#